data_67397f0372b60c84c9da4a530107f9f0
#
_entry.id   67397f0372b60c84c9da4a530107f9f0
#
_cell.length_a   1.000
_cell.length_b   1.000
_cell.length_c   1.000
_cell.angle_alpha   90.00
_cell.angle_beta   90.00
_cell.angle_gamma   90.00
#
_symmetry.space_group_name_H-M   'P 1'
#
loop_
_entity.id
_entity.type
_entity.pdbx_description
1 polymer ?
#
loop_
_entity_poly.entity_id
_entity_poly.type
_entity_poly.pdbx_seq_one_letter_code
_entity_poly.pdbx_strand_id
1 'polypeptide(L)' 'SRIEIPASITATEFYRKFGYDYKNGVKELDDENHYRLEKFKEAGLK' A
#
# COMPACT_ATOMS: atom_id res chain seq x y z
N SER A 1 11.34 -2.98 7.83
CA SER A 1 10.58 -1.74 8.02
C SER A 1 9.36 -1.72 7.13
N ARG A 2 8.42 -0.89 7.50
CA ARG A 2 7.16 -0.80 6.78
C ARG A 2 7.03 0.56 6.12
N ILE A 3 6.63 0.54 4.85
CA ILE A 3 6.36 1.75 4.10
C ILE A 3 4.85 1.83 3.90
N GLU A 4 4.25 2.95 4.27
CA GLU A 4 2.82 3.14 4.17
C GLU A 4 2.54 4.36 3.32
N ILE A 5 1.65 4.22 2.33
CA ILE A 5 1.33 5.32 1.43
C ILE A 5 -0.18 5.39 1.19
N PRO A 6 -0.70 6.59 0.94
CA PRO A 6 -2.06 6.72 0.42
C PRO A 6 -2.02 6.62 -1.09
N ALA A 7 -3.01 5.97 -1.69
CA ALA A 7 -3.06 5.81 -3.14
C ALA A 7 -4.48 5.98 -3.66
N SER A 8 -4.63 6.71 -4.76
CA SER A 8 -5.92 6.84 -5.40
C SER A 8 -6.34 5.47 -5.94
N ILE A 9 -7.60 5.36 -6.31
CA ILE A 9 -8.12 4.10 -6.84
C ILE A 9 -7.30 3.64 -8.04
N THR A 10 -6.98 4.56 -8.94
CA THR A 10 -6.19 4.22 -10.11
C THR A 10 -4.76 3.87 -9.76
N ALA A 11 -4.15 4.65 -8.87
CA ALA A 11 -2.76 4.44 -8.50
C ALA A 11 -2.56 3.16 -7.68
N THR A 12 -3.61 2.70 -7.02
CA THR A 12 -3.51 1.48 -6.21
C THR A 12 -3.03 0.30 -7.04
N GLU A 13 -3.57 0.14 -8.25
CA GLU A 13 -3.15 -0.97 -9.11
C GLU A 13 -1.67 -0.84 -9.47
N PHE A 14 -1.23 0.38 -9.71
CA PHE A 14 0.16 0.64 -10.03
C PHE A 14 1.07 0.22 -8.88
N TYR A 15 0.73 0.64 -7.67
CA TYR A 15 1.56 0.33 -6.52
C TYR A 15 1.56 -1.14 -6.16
N ARG A 16 0.44 -1.82 -6.38
CA ARG A 16 0.37 -3.24 -6.08
C ARG A 16 1.33 -4.05 -6.93
N LYS A 17 1.63 -3.57 -8.13
CA LYS A 17 2.62 -4.23 -8.98
C LYS A 17 4.02 -4.16 -8.38
N PHE A 18 4.26 -3.23 -7.48
CA PHE A 18 5.55 -3.08 -6.82
C PHE A 18 5.59 -3.74 -5.45
N GLY A 19 4.59 -4.52 -5.12
CA GLY A 19 4.60 -5.24 -3.86
C GLY A 19 3.81 -4.61 -2.74
N TYR A 20 3.15 -3.50 -2.99
CA TYR A 20 2.27 -2.91 -2.00
C TYR A 20 0.96 -3.69 -1.92
N ASP A 21 0.36 -3.70 -0.74
CA ASP A 21 -0.94 -4.32 -0.55
C ASP A 21 -1.73 -3.46 0.41
N TYR A 22 -3.00 -3.79 0.57
CA TYR A 22 -3.87 -3.02 1.46
C TYR A 22 -3.38 -3.15 2.89
N LYS A 23 -3.38 -2.03 3.60
CA LYS A 23 -2.97 -2.01 4.99
C LYS A 23 -3.87 -2.93 5.80
N ASN A 24 -3.25 -3.85 6.51
CA ASN A 24 -3.96 -4.83 7.34
C ASN A 24 -4.99 -5.64 6.54
N GLY A 25 -4.83 -5.70 5.22
CA GLY A 25 -5.78 -6.43 4.39
C GLY A 25 -7.10 -5.74 4.21
N VAL A 26 -7.22 -4.47 4.60
CA VAL A 26 -8.48 -3.74 4.55
C VAL A 26 -8.57 -2.92 3.28
N LYS A 27 -9.51 -3.25 2.42
CA LYS A 27 -9.73 -2.53 1.17
C LYS A 27 -10.84 -1.51 1.38
N GLU A 28 -10.48 -0.37 1.95
CA GLU A 28 -11.44 0.70 2.22
C GLU A 28 -10.84 2.05 1.86
N LEU A 29 -11.68 2.93 1.35
CA LEU A 29 -11.26 4.30 1.06
C LEU A 29 -11.29 5.12 2.35
N ASP A 30 -10.29 5.98 2.51
CA ASP A 30 -10.27 6.89 3.64
C ASP A 30 -11.09 8.15 3.32
N ASP A 31 -11.01 9.14 4.21
CA ASP A 31 -11.80 10.36 4.06
C ASP A 31 -11.47 11.13 2.80
N GLU A 32 -10.32 10.86 2.20
CA GLU A 32 -9.88 11.55 1.01
C GLU A 32 -9.96 10.65 -0.23
N ASN A 33 -10.69 9.54 -0.11
CA ASN A 33 -10.87 8.60 -1.21
C ASN A 33 -9.55 7.98 -1.67
N HIS A 34 -8.68 7.69 -0.71
CA HIS A 34 -7.44 6.98 -0.98
C HIS A 34 -7.44 5.65 -0.25
N TYR A 35 -6.88 4.64 -0.89
CA TYR A 35 -6.60 3.39 -0.21
C TYR A 35 -5.30 3.54 0.55
N ARG A 36 -5.27 2.95 1.74
CA ARG A 36 -4.03 2.88 2.51
C ARG A 36 -3.30 1.63 2.11
N LEU A 37 -2.12 1.80 1.57
CA LEU A 37 -1.29 0.67 1.13
C LEU A 37 -0.05 0.57 1.99
N GLU A 38 0.46 -0.64 2.14
CA GLU A 38 1.68 -0.85 2.88
C GLU A 38 2.56 -1.85 2.17
N LYS A 39 3.85 -1.73 2.38
CA LYS A 39 4.83 -2.65 1.85
C LYS A 39 5.85 -2.91 2.93
N PHE A 40 6.08 -4.18 3.22
CA PHE A 40 7.10 -4.54 4.19
C PHE A 40 8.42 -4.73 3.48
N LYS A 41 9.43 -4.05 3.97
CA LYS A 41 10.75 -4.15 3.40
C LYS A 41 11.59 -5.01 4.32
N GLU A 42 12.10 -6.10 3.79
CA GLU A 42 12.90 -7.02 4.58
C GLU A 42 14.31 -6.48 4.70
N ALA A 43 14.65 -6.05 5.87
CA ALA A 43 15.96 -5.50 6.09
C ALA A 43 17.00 -6.62 6.11
N GLY A 44 18.08 -6.43 5.40
CA GLY A 44 19.21 -7.32 5.51
C GLY A 44 19.14 -8.60 4.72
N LEU A 45 18.14 -8.78 3.95
CA LEU A 45 18.10 -9.92 3.10
C LEU A 45 18.72 -9.64 1.79
N LYS A 46 19.08 -10.30 1.68
CA LYS A 46 19.46 -10.06 0.50
C LYS A 46 18.98 -10.71 -0.36
#